data_7f102aaa63b1de1746e69801e20b2289
#
_entry.id   7f102aaa63b1de1746e69801e20b2289
#
_cell.length_a   1.000
_cell.length_b   1.000
_cell.length_c   1.000
_cell.angle_alpha   90.00
_cell.angle_beta   90.00
_cell.angle_gamma   90.00
#
_symmetry.space_group_name_H-M   'P 1'
#
loop_
_entity.id
_entity.type
_entity.pdbx_description
1 polymer ?
#
loop_
_entity_poly.entity_id
_entity_poly.type
_entity_poly.pdbx_seq_one_letter_code
_entity_poly.pdbx_strand_id
1 'polypeptide(L)'
;TMYFANFVKSGLSEMKQNFELFWNNQDKILFARVTDMIKQYPYIPFSEVKNNFDAAVALHQLLLTTTGISIIIGKDTLGEYTKIGQLVIEDRNYLTQISEFIANSKIDFNSIETKGFKLIELFAKVYEQLIPVIALKNGDCLENVDKNQFGIMTANFDELTDFYAKSYEWIFDNLKVILGLNNIFVRNDSTKCVNGKTYQDFIRESNGNKMKNGYVDEKEPFGKPISSLNNRVRNAIQHFDSDIDYETQLITFKDRNKS
;
A
#
# COMPACT_ATOMS: atom_id res chain seq x y z
N THR A 1 -6.53 3.93 16.67
CA THR A 1 -7.64 4.65 15.99
C THR A 1 -7.48 6.15 16.10
N MET A 2 -7.17 6.70 17.27
CA MET A 2 -7.01 8.15 17.46
C MET A 2 -5.87 8.76 16.64
N TYR A 3 -4.77 8.04 16.45
CA TYR A 3 -3.60 8.51 15.70
C TYR A 3 -3.93 8.85 14.24
N PHE A 4 -4.61 7.95 13.52
CA PHE A 4 -4.97 8.20 12.13
C PHE A 4 -5.93 9.37 11.97
N ALA A 5 -6.95 9.49 12.82
CA ALA A 5 -7.89 10.61 12.79
C ALA A 5 -7.19 11.96 13.06
N ASN A 6 -6.25 11.99 14.01
CA ASN A 6 -5.45 13.19 14.28
C ASN A 6 -4.52 13.53 13.11
N PHE A 7 -3.89 12.53 12.51
CA PHE A 7 -3.07 12.72 11.32
C PHE A 7 -3.88 13.34 10.17
N VAL A 8 -5.07 12.82 9.88
CA VAL A 8 -5.93 13.34 8.81
C VAL A 8 -6.32 14.79 9.08
N LYS A 9 -6.62 15.16 10.35
CA LYS A 9 -7.05 16.51 10.71
C LYS A 9 -5.93 17.56 10.65
N SER A 10 -4.72 17.20 11.04
CA SER A 10 -3.66 18.19 11.26
C SER A 10 -2.36 17.91 10.52
N GLY A 11 -2.05 16.65 10.20
CA GLY A 11 -0.77 16.23 9.63
C GLY A 11 -0.78 15.93 8.13
N LEU A 12 -1.91 15.48 7.59
CA LEU A 12 -1.98 15.03 6.20
C LEU A 12 -1.64 16.13 5.18
N SER A 13 -2.20 17.33 5.37
CA SER A 13 -1.93 18.47 4.47
C SER A 13 -0.48 18.89 4.51
N GLU A 14 0.11 18.96 5.70
CA GLU A 14 1.52 19.29 5.87
C GLU A 14 2.44 18.24 5.27
N MET A 15 2.12 16.96 5.46
CA MET A 15 2.87 15.86 4.87
C MET A 15 2.85 15.91 3.34
N LYS A 16 1.68 16.13 2.73
CA LYS A 16 1.55 16.30 1.28
C LYS A 16 2.41 17.46 0.76
N GLN A 17 2.34 18.61 1.41
CA GLN A 17 3.16 19.77 1.04
C GLN A 17 4.65 19.46 1.09
N ASN A 18 5.12 18.71 2.09
CA ASN A 18 6.52 18.35 2.20
C ASN A 18 6.96 17.38 1.10
N PHE A 19 6.12 16.41 0.71
CA PHE A 19 6.39 15.56 -0.45
C PHE A 19 6.35 16.36 -1.77
N GLU A 20 5.46 17.32 -1.92
CA GLU A 20 5.44 18.24 -3.06
C GLU A 20 6.74 19.07 -3.15
N LEU A 21 7.24 19.59 -2.02
CA LEU A 21 8.52 20.30 -1.97
C LEU A 21 9.68 19.37 -2.36
N PHE A 22 9.67 18.12 -1.90
CA PHE A 22 10.67 17.11 -2.25
C PHE A 22 10.72 16.86 -3.76
N TRP A 23 9.58 16.58 -4.38
CA TRP A 23 9.50 16.28 -5.81
C TRP A 23 9.76 17.50 -6.72
N ASN A 24 9.52 18.72 -6.20
CA ASN A 24 9.77 19.95 -6.92
C ASN A 24 11.19 20.51 -6.67
N ASN A 25 12.07 19.75 -5.99
CA ASN A 25 13.46 20.14 -5.68
C ASN A 25 13.54 21.48 -4.92
N GLN A 26 12.57 21.73 -4.03
CA GLN A 26 12.56 22.91 -3.16
C GLN A 26 13.35 22.65 -1.86
N ASP A 27 14.59 22.17 -2.02
CA ASP A 27 15.43 21.59 -0.97
C ASP A 27 15.58 22.52 0.24
N LYS A 28 15.81 23.80 0.02
CA LYS A 28 16.07 24.79 1.09
C LYS A 28 14.88 24.92 2.06
N ILE A 29 13.67 24.95 1.52
CA ILE A 29 12.44 25.05 2.31
C ILE A 29 12.15 23.68 2.94
N LEU A 30 12.28 22.62 2.17
CA LEU A 30 12.05 21.26 2.62
C LEU A 30 12.93 20.90 3.81
N PHE A 31 14.25 21.09 3.71
CA PHE A 31 15.18 20.70 4.76
C PHE A 31 14.91 21.43 6.08
N ALA A 32 14.60 22.74 6.01
CA ALA A 32 14.24 23.50 7.21
C ALA A 32 12.97 22.95 7.86
N ARG A 33 11.90 22.74 7.07
CA ARG A 33 10.61 22.24 7.59
C ARG A 33 10.72 20.84 8.17
N VAL A 34 11.35 19.92 7.43
CA VAL A 34 11.51 18.54 7.89
C VAL A 34 12.43 18.46 9.11
N THR A 35 13.49 19.28 9.16
CA THR A 35 14.34 19.40 10.36
C THR A 35 13.53 19.82 11.59
N ASP A 36 12.62 20.77 11.45
CA ASP A 36 11.76 21.19 12.57
C ASP A 36 10.76 20.10 12.97
N MET A 37 10.23 19.37 12.01
CA MET A 37 9.34 18.22 12.30
C MET A 37 10.04 17.12 13.07
N ILE A 38 11.24 16.69 12.65
CA ILE A 38 11.96 15.57 13.27
C ILE A 38 12.42 15.82 14.71
N LYS A 39 12.55 17.08 15.13
CA LYS A 39 12.86 17.43 16.54
C LYS A 39 11.86 16.86 17.54
N GLN A 40 10.63 16.59 17.10
CA GLN A 40 9.57 16.03 17.93
C GLN A 40 9.59 14.48 17.96
N TYR A 41 10.47 13.86 17.16
CA TYR A 41 10.48 12.40 16.94
C TYR A 41 11.88 11.81 17.16
N PRO A 42 12.23 11.42 18.41
CA PRO A 42 13.58 10.99 18.78
C PRO A 42 14.03 9.67 18.15
N TYR A 43 13.14 8.94 17.48
CA TYR A 43 13.48 7.69 16.77
C TYR A 43 14.06 7.92 15.37
N ILE A 44 14.04 9.14 14.85
CA ILE A 44 14.70 9.47 13.60
C ILE A 44 16.20 9.57 13.85
N PRO A 45 17.06 8.88 13.05
CA PRO A 45 18.46 8.67 13.40
C PRO A 45 19.36 9.90 13.25
N PHE A 46 18.80 11.05 12.90
CA PHE A 46 19.51 12.31 12.74
C PHE A 46 18.67 13.49 13.25
N SER A 47 19.34 14.57 13.66
CA SER A 47 18.70 15.77 14.20
C SER A 47 18.51 16.90 13.20
N GLU A 48 19.07 16.75 12.01
CA GLU A 48 19.04 17.76 10.94
C GLU A 48 19.03 17.08 9.56
N VAL A 49 18.22 17.60 8.64
CA VAL A 49 18.16 17.17 7.24
C VAL A 49 19.16 17.98 6.43
N LYS A 50 20.15 17.30 5.80
CA LYS A 50 21.25 17.94 5.06
C LYS A 50 21.20 17.70 3.55
N ASN A 51 20.46 16.69 3.14
CA ASN A 51 20.38 16.28 1.73
C ASN A 51 19.05 15.59 1.44
N ASN A 52 18.79 15.30 0.17
CA ASN A 52 17.56 14.68 -0.28
C ASN A 52 17.36 13.24 0.27
N PHE A 53 18.44 12.53 0.55
CA PHE A 53 18.35 11.21 1.16
C PHE A 53 17.84 11.29 2.60
N ASP A 54 18.39 12.21 3.40
CA ASP A 54 17.91 12.46 4.76
C ASP A 54 16.44 12.88 4.75
N ALA A 55 16.06 13.77 3.81
CA ALA A 55 14.67 14.21 3.64
C ALA A 55 13.74 13.05 3.31
N ALA A 56 14.11 12.20 2.34
CA ALA A 56 13.32 11.03 1.97
C ALA A 56 13.14 10.06 3.14
N VAL A 57 14.20 9.73 3.87
CA VAL A 57 14.16 8.86 5.06
C VAL A 57 13.25 9.47 6.12
N ALA A 58 13.42 10.75 6.44
CA ALA A 58 12.61 11.43 7.45
C ALA A 58 11.12 11.45 7.08
N LEU A 59 10.79 11.83 5.86
CA LEU A 59 9.41 11.92 5.38
C LEU A 59 8.70 10.56 5.45
N HIS A 60 9.35 9.50 4.96
CA HIS A 60 8.74 8.16 5.00
C HIS A 60 8.60 7.62 6.41
N GLN A 61 9.59 7.83 7.28
CA GLN A 61 9.50 7.45 8.69
C GLN A 61 8.39 8.22 9.42
N LEU A 62 8.30 9.53 9.20
CA LEU A 62 7.23 10.35 9.76
C LEU A 62 5.86 9.85 9.26
N LEU A 63 5.71 9.59 7.96
CA LEU A 63 4.47 9.07 7.40
C LEU A 63 4.05 7.75 8.06
N LEU A 64 4.96 6.79 8.19
CA LEU A 64 4.69 5.48 8.79
C LEU A 64 4.31 5.57 10.28
N THR A 65 4.91 6.49 11.01
CA THR A 65 4.74 6.58 12.47
C THR A 65 3.59 7.49 12.89
N THR A 66 3.40 8.62 12.22
CA THR A 66 2.34 9.59 12.56
C THR A 66 0.95 9.14 12.13
N THR A 67 0.86 8.36 11.05
CA THR A 67 -0.43 7.81 10.58
C THR A 67 -0.99 6.71 11.47
N GLY A 68 -0.17 6.09 12.32
CA GLY A 68 -0.56 4.87 13.03
C GLY A 68 -0.86 3.69 12.08
N ILE A 69 -0.29 3.71 10.87
CA ILE A 69 -0.52 2.68 9.84
C ILE A 69 -0.16 1.28 10.34
N SER A 70 0.80 1.16 11.25
CA SER A 70 1.18 -0.09 11.89
C SER A 70 0.02 -0.76 12.65
N ILE A 71 -0.92 0.04 13.18
CA ILE A 71 -2.12 -0.47 13.86
C ILE A 71 -3.12 -0.98 12.82
N ILE A 72 -3.20 -0.32 11.66
CA ILE A 72 -4.16 -0.66 10.58
C ILE A 72 -3.73 -1.94 9.87
N ILE A 73 -2.45 -2.03 9.46
CA ILE A 73 -1.92 -3.19 8.72
C ILE A 73 -1.51 -4.35 9.61
N GLY A 74 -1.33 -4.12 10.91
CA GLY A 74 -0.81 -5.07 11.90
C GLY A 74 0.70 -4.96 12.07
N LYS A 75 1.14 -5.09 13.33
CA LYS A 75 2.56 -4.95 13.73
C LYS A 75 3.45 -6.00 13.04
N ASP A 76 2.96 -7.22 12.90
CA ASP A 76 3.71 -8.32 12.29
C ASP A 76 4.00 -8.04 10.81
N THR A 77 3.01 -7.55 10.07
CA THR A 77 3.18 -7.18 8.65
C THR A 77 4.21 -6.06 8.49
N LEU A 78 4.13 -5.02 9.32
CA LEU A 78 5.12 -3.95 9.30
C LEU A 78 6.52 -4.46 9.66
N GLY A 79 6.60 -5.35 10.66
CA GLY A 79 7.85 -5.99 11.09
C GLY A 79 8.50 -6.83 9.98
N GLU A 80 7.71 -7.57 9.20
CA GLU A 80 8.20 -8.33 8.04
C GLU A 80 8.85 -7.40 6.99
N TYR A 81 8.17 -6.31 6.61
CA TYR A 81 8.72 -5.35 5.63
C TYR A 81 9.93 -4.58 6.17
N THR A 82 9.95 -4.26 7.46
CA THR A 82 11.11 -3.63 8.10
C THR A 82 12.35 -4.54 8.04
N LYS A 83 12.19 -5.84 8.31
CA LYS A 83 13.29 -6.82 8.18
C LYS A 83 13.81 -6.93 6.74
N ILE A 84 12.91 -6.94 5.76
CA ILE A 84 13.30 -6.94 4.33
C ILE A 84 14.12 -5.68 4.02
N GLY A 85 13.66 -4.51 4.48
CA GLY A 85 14.39 -3.25 4.30
C GLY A 85 15.79 -3.28 4.93
N GLN A 86 15.95 -3.84 6.12
CA GLN A 86 17.25 -4.01 6.77
C GLN A 86 18.19 -4.91 5.98
N LEU A 87 17.71 -6.07 5.52
CA LEU A 87 18.50 -6.98 4.69
C LEU A 87 18.97 -6.31 3.39
N VAL A 88 18.11 -5.50 2.76
CA VAL A 88 18.45 -4.75 1.55
C VAL A 88 19.56 -3.72 1.82
N ILE A 89 19.52 -3.02 2.97
CA ILE A 89 20.54 -2.01 3.33
C ILE A 89 21.88 -2.66 3.64
N GLU A 90 21.87 -3.83 4.27
CA GLU A 90 23.08 -4.56 4.67
C GLU A 90 23.81 -5.23 3.48
N ASP A 91 23.08 -5.56 2.40
CA ASP A 91 23.65 -6.19 1.21
C ASP A 91 23.73 -5.22 0.02
N ARG A 92 24.96 -4.80 -0.30
CA ARG A 92 25.22 -3.91 -1.44
C ARG A 92 24.72 -4.48 -2.78
N ASN A 93 24.68 -5.79 -2.94
CA ASN A 93 24.19 -6.41 -4.16
C ASN A 93 22.69 -6.12 -4.36
N TYR A 94 21.89 -6.19 -3.31
CA TYR A 94 20.47 -5.79 -3.37
C TYR A 94 20.31 -4.31 -3.74
N LEU A 95 21.07 -3.43 -3.11
CA LEU A 95 21.01 -2.00 -3.40
C LEU A 95 21.37 -1.71 -4.86
N THR A 96 22.42 -2.35 -5.39
CA THR A 96 22.82 -2.19 -6.80
C THR A 96 21.71 -2.67 -7.73
N GLN A 97 21.16 -3.87 -7.52
CA GLN A 97 20.11 -4.42 -8.36
C GLN A 97 18.82 -3.59 -8.32
N ILE A 98 18.42 -3.08 -7.13
CA ILE A 98 17.27 -2.21 -7.00
C ILE A 98 17.50 -0.90 -7.77
N SER A 99 18.68 -0.30 -7.65
CA SER A 99 19.03 0.94 -8.35
C SER A 99 18.98 0.74 -9.87
N GLU A 100 19.56 -0.34 -10.38
CA GLU A 100 19.51 -0.71 -11.80
C GLU A 100 18.08 -0.98 -12.28
N PHE A 101 17.29 -1.71 -11.48
CA PHE A 101 15.90 -1.97 -11.79
C PHE A 101 15.08 -0.68 -11.89
N ILE A 102 15.22 0.22 -10.92
CA ILE A 102 14.53 1.52 -10.91
C ILE A 102 14.92 2.36 -12.12
N ALA A 103 16.20 2.47 -12.42
CA ALA A 103 16.71 3.23 -13.56
C ALA A 103 16.17 2.68 -14.89
N ASN A 104 16.17 1.36 -15.06
CA ASN A 104 15.74 0.69 -16.29
C ASN A 104 14.22 0.66 -16.47
N SER A 105 13.46 0.64 -15.37
CA SER A 105 11.98 0.48 -15.39
C SER A 105 11.24 1.82 -15.52
N LYS A 106 11.95 2.96 -15.49
CA LYS A 106 11.36 4.31 -15.57
C LYS A 106 10.18 4.47 -14.60
N ILE A 107 10.40 4.11 -13.34
CA ILE A 107 9.38 4.20 -12.29
C ILE A 107 9.19 5.67 -11.91
N ASP A 108 7.96 6.13 -11.98
CA ASP A 108 7.58 7.48 -11.54
C ASP A 108 7.08 7.44 -10.09
N PHE A 109 8.02 7.55 -9.14
CA PHE A 109 7.70 7.58 -7.71
C PHE A 109 6.86 8.78 -7.31
N ASN A 110 7.03 9.94 -7.94
CA ASN A 110 6.20 11.11 -7.68
C ASN A 110 4.72 10.79 -7.96
N SER A 111 4.43 10.19 -9.11
CA SER A 111 3.07 9.76 -9.44
C SER A 111 2.53 8.71 -8.46
N ILE A 112 3.38 7.75 -8.05
CA ILE A 112 2.98 6.71 -7.08
C ILE A 112 2.59 7.33 -5.75
N GLU A 113 3.41 8.22 -5.21
CA GLU A 113 3.16 8.87 -3.92
C GLU A 113 1.99 9.83 -3.98
N THR A 114 1.89 10.64 -5.03
CA THR A 114 0.76 11.58 -5.22
C THR A 114 -0.58 10.83 -5.26
N LYS A 115 -0.64 9.71 -5.98
CA LYS A 115 -1.84 8.85 -6.00
C LYS A 115 -2.06 8.15 -4.65
N GLY A 116 -0.98 7.74 -3.98
CA GLY A 116 -1.02 7.17 -2.63
C GLY A 116 -1.65 8.12 -1.61
N PHE A 117 -1.29 9.39 -1.63
CA PHE A 117 -1.94 10.40 -0.77
C PHE A 117 -3.44 10.55 -1.05
N LYS A 118 -3.86 10.48 -2.31
CA LYS A 118 -5.29 10.47 -2.65
C LYS A 118 -6.02 9.25 -2.08
N LEU A 119 -5.36 8.08 -2.05
CA LEU A 119 -5.92 6.90 -1.40
C LEU A 119 -6.00 7.05 0.12
N ILE A 120 -5.03 7.70 0.76
CA ILE A 120 -5.10 8.03 2.18
C ILE A 120 -6.30 8.95 2.47
N GLU A 121 -6.58 9.93 1.61
CA GLU A 121 -7.76 10.80 1.71
C GLU A 121 -9.07 10.03 1.55
N LEU A 122 -9.13 9.07 0.62
CA LEU A 122 -10.30 8.20 0.45
C LEU A 122 -10.47 7.25 1.64
N PHE A 123 -9.36 6.66 2.11
CA PHE A 123 -9.38 5.81 3.29
C PHE A 123 -9.89 6.58 4.52
N ALA A 124 -9.49 7.85 4.66
CA ALA A 124 -9.96 8.70 5.75
C ALA A 124 -11.50 8.85 5.78
N LYS A 125 -12.15 8.88 4.61
CA LYS A 125 -13.61 8.96 4.51
C LYS A 125 -14.31 7.68 5.00
N VAL A 126 -13.72 6.52 4.71
CA VAL A 126 -14.29 5.22 5.09
C VAL A 126 -13.77 4.68 6.41
N TYR A 127 -12.78 5.34 7.00
CA TYR A 127 -12.06 4.84 8.18
C TYR A 127 -12.98 4.55 9.37
N GLU A 128 -13.89 5.47 9.67
CA GLU A 128 -14.82 5.31 10.80
C GLU A 128 -15.70 4.06 10.62
N GLN A 129 -16.10 3.77 9.41
CA GLN A 129 -16.90 2.59 9.06
C GLN A 129 -16.12 1.29 9.23
N LEU A 130 -14.79 1.34 9.08
CA LEU A 130 -13.88 0.19 9.20
C LEU A 130 -13.36 -0.05 10.62
N ILE A 131 -13.59 0.89 11.56
CA ILE A 131 -13.11 0.77 12.95
C ILE A 131 -13.51 -0.56 13.60
N PRO A 132 -14.77 -1.07 13.48
CA PRO A 132 -15.15 -2.34 14.09
C PRO A 132 -14.30 -3.51 13.57
N VAL A 133 -14.04 -3.57 12.26
CA VAL A 133 -13.23 -4.63 11.65
C VAL A 133 -11.75 -4.50 12.06
N ILE A 134 -11.22 -3.28 12.09
CA ILE A 134 -9.85 -3.01 12.51
C ILE A 134 -9.66 -3.36 13.99
N ALA A 135 -10.64 -3.04 14.84
CA ALA A 135 -10.61 -3.39 16.26
C ALA A 135 -10.63 -4.90 16.47
N LEU A 136 -11.50 -5.62 15.76
CA LEU A 136 -11.54 -7.08 15.81
C LEU A 136 -10.24 -7.71 15.32
N LYS A 137 -9.67 -7.21 14.22
CA LYS A 137 -8.41 -7.72 13.68
C LYS A 137 -7.24 -7.59 14.67
N ASN A 138 -7.26 -6.57 15.51
CA ASN A 138 -6.20 -6.30 16.48
C ASN A 138 -6.53 -6.78 17.91
N GLY A 139 -7.69 -7.38 18.11
CA GLY A 139 -8.14 -7.94 19.39
C GLY A 139 -7.94 -9.45 19.46
N ASP A 140 -7.77 -9.97 20.66
CA ASP A 140 -7.65 -11.41 20.93
C ASP A 140 -8.96 -12.21 20.69
N CYS A 141 -10.01 -11.54 20.21
CA CYS A 141 -11.34 -12.12 20.07
C CYS A 141 -11.65 -12.66 18.67
N LEU A 142 -10.74 -12.54 17.70
CA LEU A 142 -10.99 -12.93 16.29
C LEU A 142 -11.32 -14.41 16.09
N GLU A 143 -10.79 -15.29 16.95
CA GLU A 143 -11.06 -16.73 16.88
C GLU A 143 -12.51 -17.09 17.23
N ASN A 144 -13.20 -16.21 17.97
CA ASN A 144 -14.57 -16.43 18.46
C ASN A 144 -15.64 -15.72 17.60
N VAL A 145 -15.25 -15.03 16.53
CA VAL A 145 -16.19 -14.30 15.69
C VAL A 145 -16.61 -15.15 14.51
N ASP A 146 -17.89 -15.46 14.40
CA ASP A 146 -18.44 -16.05 13.19
C ASP A 146 -18.44 -15.01 12.07
N LYS A 147 -17.51 -15.14 11.15
CA LYS A 147 -17.32 -14.22 10.02
C LYS A 147 -18.52 -14.17 9.08
N ASN A 148 -19.39 -15.17 9.10
CA ASN A 148 -20.59 -15.23 8.29
C ASN A 148 -21.77 -14.47 8.92
N GLN A 149 -21.69 -14.19 10.22
CA GLN A 149 -22.72 -13.45 10.96
C GLN A 149 -22.27 -12.03 11.32
N PHE A 150 -21.00 -11.70 11.10
CA PHE A 150 -20.48 -10.39 11.43
C PHE A 150 -20.63 -9.45 10.24
N GLY A 151 -21.64 -8.58 10.30
CA GLY A 151 -21.90 -7.53 9.31
C GLY A 151 -21.66 -6.14 9.91
N ILE A 152 -21.25 -5.19 9.08
CA ILE A 152 -21.18 -3.77 9.43
C ILE A 152 -22.45 -3.08 8.93
N MET A 153 -23.42 -2.93 9.80
CA MET A 153 -24.76 -2.39 9.46
C MET A 153 -24.77 -0.89 9.11
N THR A 154 -23.71 -0.16 9.48
CA THR A 154 -23.60 1.31 9.30
C THR A 154 -22.67 1.71 8.18
N ALA A 155 -22.22 0.75 7.37
CA ALA A 155 -21.29 1.02 6.29
C ALA A 155 -22.00 1.64 5.08
N ASN A 156 -21.42 2.68 4.51
CA ASN A 156 -21.81 3.21 3.22
C ASN A 156 -21.17 2.35 2.11
N PHE A 157 -21.99 1.55 1.45
CA PHE A 157 -21.53 0.62 0.41
C PHE A 157 -20.82 1.33 -0.75
N ASP A 158 -21.35 2.47 -1.20
CA ASP A 158 -20.79 3.20 -2.34
C ASP A 158 -19.40 3.77 -2.02
N GLU A 159 -19.20 4.29 -0.81
CA GLU A 159 -17.90 4.80 -0.38
C GLU A 159 -16.87 3.67 -0.23
N LEU A 160 -17.28 2.52 0.31
CA LEU A 160 -16.38 1.37 0.46
C LEU A 160 -16.00 0.77 -0.88
N THR A 161 -16.94 0.66 -1.81
CA THR A 161 -16.67 0.13 -3.15
C THR A 161 -15.83 1.08 -3.98
N ASP A 162 -16.03 2.40 -3.87
CA ASP A 162 -15.18 3.41 -4.51
C ASP A 162 -13.73 3.33 -3.98
N PHE A 163 -13.57 3.24 -2.66
CA PHE A 163 -12.26 3.06 -2.04
C PHE A 163 -11.59 1.75 -2.50
N TYR A 164 -12.33 0.64 -2.51
CA TYR A 164 -11.81 -0.65 -2.98
C TYR A 164 -11.36 -0.58 -4.44
N ALA A 165 -12.21 -0.06 -5.33
CA ALA A 165 -11.90 0.01 -6.75
C ALA A 165 -10.67 0.87 -7.04
N LYS A 166 -10.54 2.04 -6.40
CA LYS A 166 -9.38 2.93 -6.56
C LYS A 166 -8.11 2.35 -5.95
N SER A 167 -8.23 1.66 -4.82
CA SER A 167 -7.10 0.93 -4.22
C SER A 167 -6.63 -0.20 -5.12
N TYR A 168 -7.57 -0.96 -5.68
CA TYR A 168 -7.28 -2.02 -6.65
C TYR A 168 -6.49 -1.46 -7.85
N GLU A 169 -6.98 -0.40 -8.48
CA GLU A 169 -6.32 0.20 -9.65
C GLU A 169 -4.91 0.71 -9.29
N TRP A 170 -4.75 1.38 -8.17
CA TRP A 170 -3.44 1.88 -7.75
C TRP A 170 -2.44 0.74 -7.50
N ILE A 171 -2.84 -0.33 -6.79
CA ILE A 171 -1.98 -1.49 -6.58
C ILE A 171 -1.67 -2.14 -7.91
N PHE A 172 -2.67 -2.31 -8.78
CA PHE A 172 -2.53 -2.95 -10.08
C PHE A 172 -1.57 -2.20 -11.00
N ASP A 173 -1.66 -0.87 -11.07
CA ASP A 173 -0.75 0.00 -11.82
C ASP A 173 0.71 -0.15 -11.35
N ASN A 174 0.90 -0.46 -10.07
CA ASN A 174 2.20 -0.58 -9.43
C ASN A 174 2.71 -2.04 -9.30
N LEU A 175 1.94 -3.03 -9.79
CA LEU A 175 2.36 -4.45 -9.73
C LEU A 175 3.73 -4.68 -10.37
N LYS A 176 4.09 -3.94 -11.41
CA LYS A 176 5.41 -4.03 -12.05
C LYS A 176 6.56 -3.70 -11.08
N VAL A 177 6.36 -2.74 -10.18
CA VAL A 177 7.34 -2.37 -9.16
C VAL A 177 7.44 -3.46 -8.12
N ILE A 178 6.30 -3.90 -7.60
CA ILE A 178 6.20 -4.97 -6.61
C ILE A 178 6.84 -6.26 -7.13
N LEU A 179 6.55 -6.63 -8.38
CA LEU A 179 7.11 -7.83 -9.01
C LEU A 179 8.63 -7.76 -9.15
N GLY A 180 9.17 -6.61 -9.64
CA GLY A 180 10.61 -6.43 -9.79
C GLY A 180 11.36 -6.50 -8.45
N LEU A 181 10.84 -5.84 -7.41
CA LEU A 181 11.41 -5.90 -6.07
C LEU A 181 11.35 -7.30 -5.48
N ASN A 182 10.21 -8.00 -5.63
CA ASN A 182 10.07 -9.37 -5.18
C ASN A 182 11.07 -10.31 -5.88
N ASN A 183 11.23 -10.18 -7.18
CA ASN A 183 12.18 -11.00 -7.95
C ASN A 183 13.63 -10.76 -7.51
N ILE A 184 14.02 -9.51 -7.26
CA ILE A 184 15.35 -9.18 -6.74
C ILE A 184 15.53 -9.87 -5.38
N PHE A 185 14.58 -9.69 -4.46
CA PHE A 185 14.71 -10.20 -3.12
C PHE A 185 14.73 -11.74 -3.05
N VAL A 186 13.87 -12.42 -3.83
CA VAL A 186 13.71 -13.88 -3.75
C VAL A 186 14.66 -14.61 -4.69
N ARG A 187 14.98 -14.03 -5.87
CA ARG A 187 15.72 -14.67 -6.96
C ARG A 187 17.04 -14.02 -7.31
N ASN A 188 17.36 -12.91 -6.62
CA ASN A 188 18.54 -12.09 -6.90
C ASN A 188 18.62 -11.65 -8.38
N ASP A 189 17.45 -11.44 -9.02
CA ASP A 189 17.34 -11.09 -10.43
C ASP A 189 15.96 -10.49 -10.73
N SER A 190 15.88 -9.19 -11.05
CA SER A 190 14.61 -8.49 -11.33
C SER A 190 13.83 -9.08 -12.50
N THR A 191 14.49 -9.80 -13.38
CA THR A 191 13.90 -10.32 -14.63
C THR A 191 13.25 -11.68 -14.48
N LYS A 192 13.58 -12.45 -13.45
CA LYS A 192 13.08 -13.83 -13.25
C LYS A 192 11.83 -13.86 -12.37
N CYS A 193 10.78 -14.44 -12.90
CA CYS A 193 9.54 -14.71 -12.17
C CYS A 193 9.41 -16.19 -11.79
N VAL A 194 8.32 -16.55 -11.11
CA VAL A 194 7.98 -17.93 -10.78
C VAL A 194 7.74 -18.75 -12.05
N ASN A 195 8.00 -20.06 -11.97
CA ASN A 195 7.71 -21.05 -13.02
C ASN A 195 8.39 -20.76 -14.38
N GLY A 196 9.60 -20.20 -14.35
CA GLY A 196 10.37 -19.92 -15.56
C GLY A 196 9.85 -18.74 -16.39
N LYS A 197 8.88 -18.00 -15.89
CA LYS A 197 8.38 -16.77 -16.52
C LYS A 197 9.36 -15.61 -16.30
N THR A 198 9.22 -14.58 -17.13
CA THR A 198 10.06 -13.38 -17.05
C THR A 198 9.24 -12.13 -16.71
N TYR A 199 9.94 -11.10 -16.22
CA TYR A 199 9.37 -9.76 -16.03
C TYR A 199 8.82 -9.20 -17.34
N GLN A 200 9.47 -9.47 -18.48
CA GLN A 200 9.01 -9.03 -19.79
C GLN A 200 7.71 -9.72 -20.23
N ASP A 201 7.53 -10.98 -19.86
CA ASP A 201 6.27 -11.69 -20.09
C ASP A 201 5.14 -11.02 -19.33
N PHE A 202 5.37 -10.65 -18.06
CA PHE A 202 4.41 -9.89 -17.27
C PHE A 202 4.06 -8.54 -17.89
N ILE A 203 5.06 -7.79 -18.37
CA ILE A 203 4.82 -6.46 -18.99
C ILE A 203 3.93 -6.58 -20.24
N ARG A 204 4.15 -7.62 -21.04
CA ARG A 204 3.40 -7.87 -22.29
C ARG A 204 2.03 -8.51 -22.07
N GLU A 205 1.81 -9.08 -20.89
CA GLU A 205 0.58 -9.82 -20.58
C GLU A 205 -0.61 -8.85 -20.50
N SER A 206 -1.77 -9.35 -20.94
CA SER A 206 -3.04 -8.61 -20.77
C SER A 206 -3.38 -8.45 -19.29
N ASN A 207 -4.04 -7.36 -18.97
CA ASN A 207 -4.40 -7.04 -17.57
C ASN A 207 -5.19 -8.17 -16.89
N GLY A 208 -6.12 -8.80 -17.59
CA GLY A 208 -6.92 -9.90 -17.04
C GLY A 208 -6.11 -11.17 -16.75
N ASN A 209 -4.97 -11.36 -17.41
CA ASN A 209 -4.13 -12.54 -17.25
C ASN A 209 -2.96 -12.35 -16.28
N LYS A 210 -2.52 -11.11 -16.04
CA LYS A 210 -1.42 -10.80 -15.10
C LYS A 210 -1.60 -11.48 -13.75
N MET A 211 -2.82 -11.43 -13.23
CA MET A 211 -3.15 -12.05 -11.94
C MET A 211 -3.33 -13.57 -12.02
N LYS A 212 -3.86 -14.08 -13.14
CA LYS A 212 -4.14 -15.52 -13.31
C LYS A 212 -2.88 -16.35 -13.55
N ASN A 213 -1.88 -15.76 -14.17
CA ASN A 213 -0.71 -16.50 -14.66
C ASN A 213 0.39 -16.74 -13.62
N GLY A 214 0.17 -16.34 -12.36
CA GLY A 214 1.05 -16.69 -11.24
C GLY A 214 2.50 -16.22 -11.44
N TYR A 215 2.72 -14.93 -11.55
CA TYR A 215 4.07 -14.35 -11.65
C TYR A 215 4.78 -14.24 -10.30
N VAL A 216 4.03 -14.27 -9.21
CA VAL A 216 4.51 -14.25 -7.82
C VAL A 216 3.82 -15.39 -7.07
N ASP A 217 4.55 -16.12 -6.24
CA ASP A 217 3.97 -17.09 -5.30
C ASP A 217 3.37 -16.34 -4.10
N GLU A 218 2.19 -16.77 -3.64
CA GLU A 218 1.52 -16.19 -2.46
C GLU A 218 2.37 -16.28 -1.18
N LYS A 219 3.30 -17.22 -1.12
CA LYS A 219 4.23 -17.41 0.00
C LYS A 219 5.42 -16.46 -0.04
N GLU A 220 5.65 -15.80 -1.17
CA GLU A 220 6.73 -14.84 -1.30
C GLU A 220 6.38 -13.53 -0.57
N PRO A 221 7.37 -12.75 -0.10
CA PRO A 221 7.13 -11.58 0.74
C PRO A 221 6.13 -10.58 0.16
N PHE A 222 6.16 -10.39 -1.16
CA PHE A 222 5.26 -9.47 -1.86
C PHE A 222 4.04 -10.16 -2.50
N GLY A 223 3.85 -11.47 -2.24
CA GLY A 223 2.72 -12.24 -2.79
C GLY A 223 1.39 -11.90 -2.14
N LYS A 224 1.36 -11.70 -0.82
CA LYS A 224 0.14 -11.40 -0.06
C LYS A 224 -0.66 -10.19 -0.58
N PRO A 225 -0.06 -9.02 -0.88
CA PRO A 225 -0.79 -7.90 -1.45
C PRO A 225 -1.42 -8.21 -2.81
N ILE A 226 -0.77 -9.07 -3.60
CA ILE A 226 -1.25 -9.47 -4.93
C ILE A 226 -2.42 -10.45 -4.79
N SER A 227 -2.32 -11.45 -3.90
CA SER A 227 -3.37 -12.45 -3.70
C SER A 227 -4.67 -11.86 -3.13
N SER A 228 -4.60 -10.70 -2.46
CA SER A 228 -5.78 -9.99 -1.96
C SER A 228 -6.59 -9.27 -3.05
N LEU A 229 -6.04 -9.09 -4.24
CA LEU A 229 -6.70 -8.43 -5.35
C LEU A 229 -7.72 -9.35 -6.03
N ASN A 230 -9.01 -9.01 -5.93
CA ASN A 230 -10.08 -9.77 -6.57
C ASN A 230 -10.64 -9.03 -7.78
N ASN A 231 -10.21 -9.45 -8.97
CA ASN A 231 -10.65 -8.84 -10.23
C ASN A 231 -12.17 -8.97 -10.47
N ARG A 232 -12.82 -10.03 -9.97
CA ARG A 232 -14.26 -10.21 -10.13
C ARG A 232 -15.04 -9.19 -9.32
N VAL A 233 -14.63 -8.97 -8.05
CA VAL A 233 -15.24 -7.94 -7.20
C VAL A 233 -15.06 -6.57 -7.84
N ARG A 234 -13.85 -6.24 -8.30
CA ARG A 234 -13.59 -4.97 -8.98
C ARG A 234 -14.45 -4.80 -10.24
N ASN A 235 -14.58 -5.83 -11.07
CA ASN A 235 -15.40 -5.77 -12.28
C ASN A 235 -16.89 -5.57 -11.94
N ALA A 236 -17.40 -6.31 -10.95
CA ALA A 236 -18.78 -6.16 -10.50
C ALA A 236 -19.07 -4.74 -10.00
N ILE A 237 -18.14 -4.17 -9.21
CA ILE A 237 -18.25 -2.77 -8.77
C ILE A 237 -18.30 -1.81 -9.96
N GLN A 238 -17.42 -1.95 -10.94
CA GLN A 238 -17.37 -1.05 -12.10
C GLN A 238 -18.60 -1.16 -13.02
N HIS A 239 -19.22 -2.32 -13.05
CA HIS A 239 -20.41 -2.57 -13.88
C HIS A 239 -21.73 -2.42 -13.10
N PHE A 240 -21.67 -2.03 -11.83
CA PHE A 240 -22.82 -1.95 -10.93
C PHE A 240 -23.60 -3.27 -10.83
N ASP A 241 -22.86 -4.40 -10.91
CA ASP A 241 -23.41 -5.76 -10.88
C ASP A 241 -23.28 -6.34 -9.45
N SER A 242 -23.92 -5.69 -8.50
CA SER A 242 -24.01 -6.17 -7.12
C SER A 242 -25.45 -6.16 -6.62
N ASP A 243 -25.83 -7.20 -5.91
CA ASP A 243 -27.10 -7.28 -5.19
C ASP A 243 -26.85 -7.20 -3.69
N ILE A 244 -27.64 -6.41 -3.00
CA ILE A 244 -27.61 -6.28 -1.53
C ILE A 244 -28.88 -6.89 -0.99
N ASP A 245 -28.73 -7.95 -0.21
CA ASP A 245 -29.81 -8.48 0.62
C ASP A 245 -29.81 -7.70 1.94
N TYR A 246 -30.81 -6.84 2.12
CA TYR A 246 -30.92 -5.99 3.31
C TYR A 246 -31.35 -6.74 4.58
N GLU A 247 -31.92 -7.94 4.46
CA GLU A 247 -32.30 -8.75 5.60
C GLU A 247 -31.08 -9.50 6.17
N THR A 248 -30.33 -10.13 5.31
CA THR A 248 -29.11 -10.89 5.67
C THR A 248 -27.83 -10.06 5.64
N GLN A 249 -27.89 -8.86 5.07
CA GLN A 249 -26.74 -7.97 4.82
C GLN A 249 -25.64 -8.59 3.96
N LEU A 250 -25.99 -9.55 3.14
CA LEU A 250 -25.08 -10.17 2.19
C LEU A 250 -25.02 -9.35 0.92
N ILE A 251 -23.80 -9.12 0.44
CA ILE A 251 -23.54 -8.47 -0.83
C ILE A 251 -23.03 -9.52 -1.82
N THR A 252 -23.76 -9.71 -2.89
CA THR A 252 -23.40 -10.63 -3.96
C THR A 252 -22.85 -9.84 -5.14
N PHE A 253 -21.57 -10.04 -5.46
CA PHE A 253 -20.94 -9.46 -6.64
C PHE A 253 -21.09 -10.42 -7.82
N LYS A 254 -21.74 -9.96 -8.91
CA LYS A 254 -21.97 -10.74 -10.12
C LYS A 254 -20.92 -10.37 -11.17
N ASP A 255 -20.19 -11.36 -11.69
CA ASP A 255 -19.30 -11.18 -12.83
C ASP A 255 -20.04 -11.63 -14.11
N ARG A 256 -20.28 -10.72 -15.04
CA ARG A 256 -21.04 -10.94 -16.29
C ARG A 256 -20.52 -12.10 -17.14
N ASN A 257 -19.33 -12.59 -16.87
CA ASN A 257 -18.68 -13.64 -17.66
C ASN A 257 -18.89 -15.06 -17.13
N LYS A 258 -19.76 -15.27 -16.15
CA LYS A 258 -20.17 -16.60 -15.68
C LYS A 258 -21.62 -16.57 -15.21
N SER A 259 -22.52 -16.94 -16.12
CA SER A 259 -23.81 -17.51 -15.75
C SER A 259 -23.60 -18.89 -15.15
#